data_477cd6d7b138cbb3b3475cc04b9fa0cc
#
_entry.id   477cd6d7b138cbb3b3475cc04b9fa0cc
#
_cell.length_a   1.000
_cell.length_b   1.000
_cell.length_c   1.000
_cell.angle_alpha   90.00
_cell.angle_beta   90.00
_cell.angle_gamma   90.00
#
_symmetry.space_group_name_H-M   'P 1'
#
loop_
_entity.id
_entity.type
_entity.pdbx_description
1 polymer ?
#
loop_
_entity_poly.entity_id
_entity_poly.type
_entity_poly.pdbx_seq_one_letter_code
_entity_poly.pdbx_strand_id
1 'polypeptide(L)'
;MRTRTVSLACLIASLMGAALAGAQELTLTRSAQSGVDTRIAHERAWDRNCNALAVKVSITKNPVNGTVAVVPGITSTLPPSTPASGSAGSCAGKTIAGSTIRYKSKSGFHGTDSVSYKVVSGNGPAQARVIVINVK
;
A
#
# COMPACT_ATOMS: atom_id res chain seq x y z
N MET A 1 -61.99 0.93 44.35
CA MET A 1 -61.27 1.47 43.17
C MET A 1 -59.86 0.91 43.16
N ARG A 2 -59.56 -0.01 42.20
CA ARG A 2 -58.23 -0.63 42.08
C ARG A 2 -57.56 -0.06 40.84
N THR A 3 -56.55 0.78 41.03
CA THR A 3 -55.71 1.33 39.97
C THR A 3 -54.70 0.25 39.53
N ARG A 4 -54.77 -0.18 38.28
CA ARG A 4 -53.80 -1.08 37.66
C ARG A 4 -52.67 -0.20 37.01
N THR A 5 -51.50 -0.28 37.55
CA THR A 5 -50.30 0.27 36.93
C THR A 5 -49.80 -0.67 35.83
N VAL A 6 -49.78 -0.19 34.60
CA VAL A 6 -49.21 -0.90 33.45
C VAL A 6 -47.74 -0.53 33.36
N SER A 7 -46.86 -1.47 33.66
CA SER A 7 -45.41 -1.32 33.44
C SER A 7 -45.09 -1.53 31.97
N LEU A 8 -44.63 -0.46 31.33
CA LEU A 8 -44.16 -0.47 29.95
C LEU A 8 -42.66 -0.90 29.98
N ALA A 9 -42.38 -2.14 29.64
CA ALA A 9 -41.03 -2.64 29.49
C ALA A 9 -40.44 -2.12 28.17
N CYS A 10 -39.47 -1.23 28.25
CA CYS A 10 -38.73 -0.70 27.10
C CYS A 10 -37.63 -1.70 26.72
N LEU A 11 -37.86 -2.49 25.66
CA LEU A 11 -36.83 -3.35 25.04
C LEU A 11 -35.87 -2.50 24.25
N ILE A 12 -34.69 -2.23 24.80
CA ILE A 12 -33.58 -1.61 24.07
C ILE A 12 -32.88 -2.71 23.27
N ALA A 13 -33.18 -2.81 21.99
CA ALA A 13 -32.44 -3.63 21.05
C ALA A 13 -31.09 -2.97 20.76
N SER A 14 -30.02 -3.49 21.39
CA SER A 14 -28.62 -3.09 21.08
C SER A 14 -28.23 -3.65 19.71
N LEU A 15 -28.26 -2.83 18.67
CA LEU A 15 -27.61 -3.13 17.39
C LEU A 15 -26.09 -3.09 17.62
N MET A 16 -25.47 -4.25 17.81
CA MET A 16 -24.04 -4.42 17.67
C MET A 16 -23.68 -4.29 16.19
N GLY A 17 -23.32 -3.07 15.77
CA GLY A 17 -22.70 -2.83 14.49
C GLY A 17 -21.33 -3.50 14.48
N ALA A 18 -21.18 -4.62 13.77
CA ALA A 18 -19.88 -5.19 13.44
C ALA A 18 -19.16 -4.19 12.54
N ALA A 19 -18.20 -3.45 13.09
CA ALA A 19 -17.25 -2.66 12.31
C ALA A 19 -16.44 -3.65 11.46
N LEU A 20 -16.74 -3.72 10.16
CA LEU A 20 -15.85 -4.37 9.19
C LEU A 20 -14.56 -3.57 9.21
N ALA A 21 -13.50 -4.13 9.81
CA ALA A 21 -12.14 -3.64 9.69
C ALA A 21 -11.72 -3.80 8.23
N GLY A 22 -12.09 -2.83 7.40
CA GLY A 22 -11.61 -2.73 6.02
C GLY A 22 -10.09 -2.56 6.06
N ALA A 23 -9.35 -3.41 5.36
CA ALA A 23 -7.93 -3.21 5.14
C ALA A 23 -7.74 -1.81 4.54
N GLN A 24 -7.03 -0.91 5.24
CA GLN A 24 -6.77 0.44 4.76
C GLN A 24 -5.91 0.36 3.50
N GLU A 25 -6.46 0.83 2.39
CA GLU A 25 -5.76 0.96 1.14
C GLU A 25 -4.92 2.26 1.15
N LEU A 26 -3.61 2.12 1.01
CA LEU A 26 -2.72 3.28 0.95
C LEU A 26 -2.71 3.84 -0.48
N THR A 27 -3.15 5.09 -0.63
CA THR A 27 -3.09 5.84 -1.90
C THR A 27 -1.87 6.75 -1.94
N LEU A 28 -1.09 6.63 -3.01
CA LEU A 28 0.10 7.44 -3.29
C LEU A 28 -0.09 8.18 -4.61
N THR A 29 0.47 9.39 -4.72
CA THR A 29 0.48 10.15 -5.98
C THR A 29 1.89 10.23 -6.54
N ARG A 30 2.04 10.06 -7.87
CA ARG A 30 3.30 10.16 -8.60
C ARG A 30 3.12 10.97 -9.87
N SER A 31 4.22 11.55 -10.35
CA SER A 31 4.26 12.19 -11.67
C SER A 31 5.10 11.35 -12.62
N ALA A 32 4.69 11.31 -13.88
CA ALA A 32 5.43 10.68 -14.97
C ALA A 32 5.40 11.58 -16.21
N GLN A 33 6.40 11.45 -17.07
CA GLN A 33 6.39 12.10 -18.38
C GLN A 33 5.77 11.17 -19.42
N SER A 34 5.03 11.74 -20.39
CA SER A 34 4.40 11.00 -21.46
C SER A 34 5.38 10.14 -22.23
N GLY A 35 5.09 8.85 -22.38
CA GLY A 35 5.90 7.88 -23.11
C GLY A 35 7.22 7.47 -22.43
N VAL A 36 7.55 8.03 -21.26
CA VAL A 36 8.79 7.76 -20.55
C VAL A 36 8.60 6.66 -19.50
N ASP A 37 9.49 5.67 -19.50
CA ASP A 37 9.50 4.61 -18.49
C ASP A 37 9.95 5.18 -17.14
N THR A 38 9.02 5.28 -16.20
CA THR A 38 9.19 5.97 -14.92
C THR A 38 9.05 4.99 -13.76
N ARG A 39 9.97 5.04 -12.79
CA ARG A 39 9.81 4.33 -11.52
C ARG A 39 8.75 5.03 -10.67
N ILE A 40 7.65 4.35 -10.37
CA ILE A 40 6.54 4.89 -9.57
C ILE A 40 6.53 4.39 -8.13
N ALA A 41 7.12 3.22 -7.86
CA ALA A 41 7.31 2.70 -6.51
C ALA A 41 8.54 1.81 -6.41
N HIS A 42 9.04 1.67 -5.19
CA HIS A 42 10.07 0.71 -4.83
C HIS A 42 9.71 0.12 -3.47
N GLU A 43 9.25 -1.13 -3.48
CA GLU A 43 8.84 -1.85 -2.30
C GLU A 43 10.02 -2.66 -1.75
N ARG A 44 10.32 -2.43 -0.49
CA ARG A 44 11.41 -3.11 0.22
C ARG A 44 11.03 -3.34 1.67
N ALA A 45 11.58 -4.39 2.25
CA ALA A 45 11.39 -4.70 3.66
C ALA A 45 12.68 -5.27 4.24
N TRP A 46 12.85 -5.12 5.53
CA TRP A 46 14.01 -5.59 6.28
C TRP A 46 13.61 -5.98 7.70
N ASP A 47 14.40 -6.86 8.29
CA ASP A 47 14.24 -7.27 9.69
C ASP A 47 14.97 -6.32 10.66
N ARG A 48 14.89 -6.62 11.96
CA ARG A 48 15.56 -5.83 13.02
C ARG A 48 17.09 -5.85 12.92
N ASN A 49 17.68 -6.78 12.19
CA ASN A 49 19.11 -6.90 11.95
C ASN A 49 19.51 -6.26 10.62
N CYS A 50 18.59 -5.53 9.97
CA CYS A 50 18.77 -4.91 8.67
C CYS A 50 19.03 -5.88 7.51
N ASN A 51 18.61 -7.14 7.64
CA ASN A 51 18.63 -8.08 6.53
C ASN A 51 17.40 -7.87 5.64
N ALA A 52 17.58 -7.94 4.33
CA ALA A 52 16.49 -7.84 3.39
C ALA A 52 15.49 -8.98 3.58
N LEU A 53 14.21 -8.65 3.64
CA LEU A 53 13.10 -9.60 3.58
C LEU A 53 12.59 -9.70 2.15
N ALA A 54 12.12 -10.88 1.76
CA ALA A 54 11.49 -11.07 0.46
C ALA A 54 10.26 -10.16 0.32
N VAL A 55 10.16 -9.48 -0.82
CA VAL A 55 9.02 -8.62 -1.15
C VAL A 55 8.36 -9.14 -2.43
N LYS A 56 7.09 -9.52 -2.34
CA LYS A 56 6.26 -9.95 -3.46
C LYS A 56 5.26 -8.86 -3.79
N VAL A 57 5.31 -8.36 -5.03
CA VAL A 57 4.35 -7.39 -5.57
C VAL A 57 3.47 -8.09 -6.59
N SER A 58 2.15 -7.88 -6.49
CA SER A 58 1.15 -8.42 -7.42
C SER A 58 0.25 -7.29 -7.89
N ILE A 59 0.25 -6.99 -9.19
CA ILE A 59 -0.65 -5.99 -9.77
C ILE A 59 -2.08 -6.54 -9.74
N THR A 60 -3.00 -5.78 -9.16
CA THR A 60 -4.42 -6.14 -9.04
C THR A 60 -5.31 -5.36 -10.01
N LYS A 61 -4.86 -4.16 -10.45
CA LYS A 61 -5.51 -3.36 -11.49
C LYS A 61 -4.45 -2.70 -12.36
N ASN A 62 -4.46 -3.00 -13.64
CA ASN A 62 -3.56 -2.38 -14.61
C ASN A 62 -3.99 -0.93 -14.92
N PRO A 63 -3.03 -0.06 -15.30
CA PRO A 63 -3.34 1.27 -15.80
C PRO A 63 -4.08 1.17 -17.15
N VAL A 64 -4.89 2.18 -17.46
CA VAL A 64 -5.68 2.24 -18.70
C VAL A 64 -4.87 2.82 -19.86
N ASN A 65 -4.05 3.83 -19.56
CA ASN A 65 -3.34 4.60 -20.57
C ASN A 65 -1.83 4.34 -20.58
N GLY A 66 -1.42 3.17 -20.10
CA GLY A 66 -0.02 2.79 -20.07
C GLY A 66 0.18 1.30 -19.76
N THR A 67 1.42 0.96 -19.51
CA THR A 67 1.85 -0.37 -19.08
C THR A 67 2.57 -0.28 -17.75
N VAL A 68 2.48 -1.34 -16.96
CA VAL A 68 3.18 -1.46 -15.69
C VAL A 68 4.04 -2.73 -15.70
N ALA A 69 5.24 -2.64 -15.14
CA ALA A 69 6.14 -3.77 -14.93
C ALA A 69 6.63 -3.82 -13.49
N VAL A 70 6.76 -5.01 -12.94
CA VAL A 70 7.38 -5.26 -11.64
C VAL A 70 8.74 -5.89 -11.87
N VAL A 71 9.79 -5.22 -11.39
CA VAL A 71 11.19 -5.66 -11.51
C VAL A 71 11.71 -6.03 -10.11
N PRO A 72 11.85 -7.32 -9.80
CA PRO A 72 12.37 -7.77 -8.51
C PRO A 72 13.90 -7.63 -8.43
N GLY A 73 14.44 -7.71 -7.21
CA GLY A 73 15.88 -7.78 -6.96
C GLY A 73 16.63 -6.44 -7.10
N ILE A 74 15.93 -5.34 -7.34
CA ILE A 74 16.58 -4.02 -7.41
C ILE A 74 16.99 -3.59 -6.01
N THR A 75 18.25 -3.24 -5.84
CA THR A 75 18.80 -2.76 -4.57
C THR A 75 18.67 -1.24 -4.44
N SER A 76 18.51 -0.78 -3.21
CA SER A 76 18.58 0.65 -2.88
C SER A 76 19.11 0.85 -1.47
N THR A 77 19.84 1.94 -1.28
CA THR A 77 20.36 2.32 0.05
C THR A 77 19.26 2.99 0.87
N LEU A 78 19.16 2.61 2.13
CA LEU A 78 18.23 3.21 3.08
C LEU A 78 18.73 4.61 3.49
N PRO A 79 17.84 5.61 3.54
CA PRO A 79 18.20 6.96 3.93
C PRO A 79 18.66 7.03 5.40
N PRO A 80 19.37 8.09 5.81
CA PRO A 80 19.92 8.23 7.17
C PRO A 80 18.90 8.18 8.29
N SER A 81 17.65 8.55 8.01
CA SER A 81 16.55 8.54 9.00
C SER A 81 15.79 7.22 9.09
N THR A 82 16.24 6.18 8.40
CA THR A 82 15.51 4.89 8.38
C THR A 82 15.71 4.14 9.69
N PRO A 83 14.66 3.92 10.49
CA PRO A 83 14.74 3.10 11.69
C PRO A 83 14.88 1.61 11.35
N ALA A 84 15.43 0.83 12.27
CA ALA A 84 15.33 -0.62 12.20
C ALA A 84 13.86 -1.05 12.40
N SER A 85 13.47 -2.14 11.79
CA SER A 85 12.18 -2.77 12.06
C SER A 85 12.21 -3.39 13.45
N GLY A 86 11.73 -2.66 14.45
CA GLY A 86 11.82 -2.99 15.87
C GLY A 86 12.83 -2.12 16.64
N SER A 87 13.16 -2.51 17.88
CA SER A 87 13.92 -1.68 18.84
C SER A 87 15.44 -1.65 18.63
N ALA A 88 15.98 -2.27 17.60
CA ALA A 88 17.41 -2.58 17.48
C ALA A 88 18.21 -1.56 16.65
N GLY A 89 17.97 -0.27 16.78
CA GLY A 89 18.81 0.75 16.14
C GLY A 89 18.35 1.16 14.74
N SER A 90 19.24 1.73 13.94
CA SER A 90 18.97 2.27 12.60
C SER A 90 19.57 1.40 11.52
N CYS A 91 18.81 1.15 10.46
CA CYS A 91 19.29 0.51 9.22
C CYS A 91 19.82 1.52 8.18
N ALA A 92 20.07 2.75 8.59
CA ALA A 92 20.59 3.79 7.72
C ALA A 92 21.87 3.36 7.00
N GLY A 93 21.98 3.69 5.71
CA GLY A 93 23.13 3.35 4.88
C GLY A 93 23.21 1.89 4.42
N LYS A 94 22.33 1.00 4.87
CA LYS A 94 22.29 -0.39 4.39
C LYS A 94 21.64 -0.46 3.00
N THR A 95 22.20 -1.30 2.15
CA THR A 95 21.64 -1.59 0.83
C THR A 95 20.70 -2.78 0.91
N ILE A 96 19.45 -2.58 0.54
CA ILE A 96 18.37 -3.56 0.65
C ILE A 96 17.81 -3.86 -0.74
N ALA A 97 17.67 -5.14 -1.06
CA ALA A 97 16.97 -5.58 -2.26
C ALA A 97 15.46 -5.46 -2.07
N GLY A 98 14.77 -5.13 -3.16
CA GLY A 98 13.32 -4.97 -3.17
C GLY A 98 12.72 -5.19 -4.54
N SER A 99 11.47 -4.81 -4.74
CA SER A 99 10.77 -4.85 -6.03
C SER A 99 10.43 -3.44 -6.48
N THR A 100 10.80 -3.10 -7.69
CA THR A 100 10.50 -1.79 -8.30
C THR A 100 9.29 -1.91 -9.21
N ILE A 101 8.35 -0.98 -9.11
CA ILE A 101 7.22 -0.84 -10.01
C ILE A 101 7.53 0.29 -10.99
N ARG A 102 7.51 -0.02 -12.28
CA ARG A 102 7.75 0.91 -13.37
C ARG A 102 6.48 1.09 -14.19
N TYR A 103 6.23 2.31 -14.61
CA TYR A 103 5.09 2.68 -15.46
C TYR A 103 5.58 3.42 -16.70
N LYS A 104 4.97 3.12 -17.83
CA LYS A 104 5.18 3.85 -19.08
C LYS A 104 3.81 4.14 -19.70
N SER A 105 3.47 5.43 -19.84
CA SER A 105 2.24 5.82 -20.52
C SER A 105 2.32 5.55 -22.03
N LYS A 106 1.17 5.47 -22.68
CA LYS A 106 1.10 5.61 -24.14
C LYS A 106 1.73 6.93 -24.55
N SER A 107 2.43 6.94 -25.67
CA SER A 107 3.02 8.17 -26.23
C SER A 107 1.94 9.21 -26.49
N GLY A 108 2.18 10.46 -26.10
CA GLY A 108 1.23 11.56 -26.26
C GLY A 108 0.07 11.58 -25.24
N PHE A 109 -0.03 10.62 -24.33
CA PHE A 109 -1.02 10.68 -23.27
C PHE A 109 -0.62 11.69 -22.20
N HIS A 110 -1.53 12.60 -21.85
CA HIS A 110 -1.46 13.54 -20.74
C HIS A 110 -2.71 13.42 -19.90
N GLY A 111 -2.59 13.42 -18.59
CA GLY A 111 -3.72 13.28 -17.68
C GLY A 111 -3.45 12.33 -16.53
N THR A 112 -4.49 11.77 -15.94
CA THR A 112 -4.39 10.89 -14.77
C THR A 112 -4.61 9.44 -15.16
N ASP A 113 -3.72 8.57 -14.68
CA ASP A 113 -3.85 7.12 -14.74
C ASP A 113 -3.69 6.53 -13.33
N SER A 114 -3.92 5.26 -13.15
CA SER A 114 -3.76 4.62 -11.85
C SER A 114 -3.38 3.14 -11.98
N VAL A 115 -2.68 2.65 -10.97
CA VAL A 115 -2.36 1.24 -10.81
C VAL A 115 -2.68 0.81 -9.38
N SER A 116 -3.33 -0.34 -9.22
CA SER A 116 -3.51 -0.96 -7.90
C SER A 116 -2.67 -2.21 -7.79
N TYR A 117 -2.10 -2.45 -6.62
CA TYR A 117 -1.29 -3.63 -6.36
C TYR A 117 -1.37 -4.05 -4.90
N LYS A 118 -0.96 -5.29 -4.64
CA LYS A 118 -0.73 -5.82 -3.30
C LYS A 118 0.74 -6.07 -3.09
N VAL A 119 1.23 -5.77 -1.90
CA VAL A 119 2.59 -6.08 -1.46
C VAL A 119 2.55 -6.98 -0.24
N VAL A 120 3.38 -8.03 -0.26
CA VAL A 120 3.63 -8.93 0.87
C VAL A 120 5.11 -8.84 1.18
N SER A 121 5.45 -8.57 2.45
CA SER A 121 6.83 -8.47 2.93
C SER A 121 7.12 -9.61 3.92
N GLY A 122 8.09 -10.45 3.61
CA GLY A 122 8.37 -11.65 4.38
C GLY A 122 7.14 -12.55 4.47
N ASN A 123 6.76 -12.93 5.70
CA ASN A 123 5.55 -13.71 6.00
C ASN A 123 4.39 -12.83 6.50
N GLY A 124 4.48 -11.53 6.30
CA GLY A 124 3.46 -10.58 6.73
C GLY A 124 2.18 -10.62 5.92
N PRO A 125 1.14 -9.89 6.35
CA PRO A 125 -0.11 -9.80 5.61
C PRO A 125 0.07 -9.00 4.31
N ALA A 126 -0.79 -9.29 3.33
CA ALA A 126 -0.87 -8.52 2.11
C ALA A 126 -1.42 -7.12 2.39
N GLN A 127 -0.74 -6.10 1.88
CA GLN A 127 -1.16 -4.70 1.96
C GLN A 127 -1.61 -4.23 0.58
N ALA A 128 -2.81 -3.66 0.49
CA ALA A 128 -3.32 -3.08 -0.75
C ALA A 128 -2.83 -1.64 -0.90
N ARG A 129 -2.43 -1.27 -2.11
CA ARG A 129 -1.95 0.08 -2.46
C ARG A 129 -2.46 0.52 -3.82
N VAL A 130 -2.72 1.81 -3.93
CA VAL A 130 -3.06 2.49 -5.20
C VAL A 130 -2.03 3.57 -5.46
N ILE A 131 -1.57 3.67 -6.70
CA ILE A 131 -0.79 4.81 -7.16
C ILE A 131 -1.60 5.56 -8.21
N VAL A 132 -1.89 6.81 -7.95
CA VAL A 132 -2.43 7.78 -8.91
C VAL A 132 -1.26 8.43 -9.62
N ILE A 133 -1.26 8.41 -10.96
CA ILE A 133 -0.15 8.83 -11.79
C ILE A 133 -0.58 10.04 -12.63
N ASN A 134 0.03 11.19 -12.38
CA ASN A 134 -0.18 12.41 -13.17
C ASN A 134 0.85 12.44 -14.30
N VAL A 135 0.41 12.20 -15.54
CA VAL A 135 1.24 12.18 -16.73
C VAL A 135 1.27 13.58 -17.36
N LYS A 136 2.48 14.11 -17.54
CA LYS A 136 2.74 15.46 -18.10
C LYS A 136 3.38 15.37 -19.47
#